data_c38e9f6ce03386f7bd120ff6c6540b16
#
_entry.id   c38e9f6ce03386f7bd120ff6c6540b16
#
_cell.length_a   1.000
_cell.length_b   1.000
_cell.length_c   1.000
_cell.angle_alpha   90.00
_cell.angle_beta   90.00
_cell.angle_gamma   90.00
#
_symmetry.space_group_name_H-M   'P 1'
#
loop_
_entity.id
_entity.type
_entity.pdbx_description
1 polymer ?
#
loop_
_entity_poly.entity_id
_entity_poly.type
_entity_poly.pdbx_seq_one_letter_code
_entity_poly.pdbx_strand_id
1 'polypeptide(L)'
;MNLPRPLRTTAVPALLTVSALVALTACGASEADDAAKGSGSKATVTVRIPDPGNSGVLALGKKDGSLDKALSKAGAKVEWTGSAGPFAPAAQAMNADQLDIATGSITSGITSLAQRPGFKFFTAVDPDAAGEGILVRNGSDITSVADLAGKKVAVNQGGTGEYLLLKALAKAGIPADEVTRVYLRPDQTAAVFNAGKVDAWAVWATYAVAEIGSGKAHFVADGAALGSDNYSLNAVRTEFAEQHPKVLKALYQYLHEASAKEKRNPAAYLNVFTDAGPTAVTGKAKEVQTRFLAQGGTIDPIGPEDIERFRAVAAFYAEQKVTRTQVDVAPHLLDVGELK
;
A
#
# COMPACT_ATOMS: atom_id res chain seq x y z
N MET A 1 -12.58 51.34 -31.41
CA MET A 1 -12.23 52.71 -31.01
C MET A 1 -11.63 52.61 -29.63
N ASN A 2 -10.40 53.08 -29.56
CA ASN A 2 -9.54 53.27 -28.38
C ASN A 2 -8.75 52.08 -27.83
N LEU A 3 -7.53 52.10 -28.32
CA LEU A 3 -6.29 51.46 -27.86
C LEU A 3 -5.63 52.30 -26.70
N PRO A 4 -4.46 51.99 -26.27
CA PRO A 4 -3.99 51.57 -24.94
C PRO A 4 -3.09 52.62 -24.28
N ARG A 5 -2.56 52.35 -23.07
CA ARG A 5 -1.27 52.95 -22.63
C ARG A 5 -0.81 52.49 -21.24
N PRO A 6 0.42 52.75 -20.82
CA PRO A 6 1.53 51.81 -20.96
C PRO A 6 2.22 51.54 -19.59
N LEU A 7 3.23 50.65 -19.68
CA LEU A 7 4.30 50.36 -18.70
C LEU A 7 4.86 51.55 -17.93
N ARG A 8 5.11 51.34 -16.64
CA ARG A 8 6.16 52.04 -15.91
C ARG A 8 7.07 51.03 -15.20
N THR A 9 8.23 50.90 -15.77
CA THR A 9 9.48 50.42 -15.16
C THR A 9 9.97 51.40 -14.10
N THR A 10 10.34 50.91 -12.94
CA THR A 10 11.28 51.62 -12.06
C THR A 10 12.38 50.65 -11.61
N ALA A 11 13.57 51.05 -11.90
CA ALA A 11 14.83 50.38 -11.63
C ALA A 11 15.37 50.72 -10.23
N VAL A 12 15.96 49.73 -9.62
CA VAL A 12 17.16 49.57 -8.75
C VAL A 12 17.82 50.82 -8.16
N PRO A 13 18.41 50.74 -6.92
CA PRO A 13 19.83 50.39 -6.93
C PRO A 13 20.28 49.39 -5.86
N ALA A 14 21.35 48.70 -6.23
CA ALA A 14 22.25 47.91 -5.40
C ALA A 14 23.00 48.76 -4.38
N LEU A 15 23.17 48.25 -3.18
CA LEU A 15 24.22 48.73 -2.27
C LEU A 15 25.03 47.52 -1.79
N LEU A 16 26.27 47.51 -2.28
CA LEU A 16 27.41 46.77 -1.76
C LEU A 16 27.83 47.37 -0.43
N THR A 17 28.03 46.56 0.59
CA THR A 17 28.93 46.88 1.70
C THR A 17 29.83 45.69 2.00
N VAL A 18 31.10 45.95 1.83
CA VAL A 18 32.29 45.18 2.17
C VAL A 18 32.71 45.56 3.60
N SER A 19 33.35 44.62 4.28
CA SER A 19 34.26 44.76 5.43
C SER A 19 33.85 43.88 6.62
N ALA A 20 34.69 43.21 7.38
CA ALA A 20 36.15 43.08 7.43
C ALA A 20 36.49 41.85 8.25
N LEU A 21 37.59 41.18 7.93
CA LEU A 21 38.28 40.19 8.75
C LEU A 21 38.79 40.83 10.06
N VAL A 22 38.61 40.13 11.16
CA VAL A 22 39.51 40.23 12.32
C VAL A 22 39.91 38.84 12.76
N ALA A 23 41.18 38.54 12.54
CA ALA A 23 41.87 37.41 13.14
C ALA A 23 42.39 37.82 14.51
N LEU A 24 42.18 37.03 15.53
CA LEU A 24 42.91 37.10 16.78
C LEU A 24 43.33 35.69 17.20
N THR A 25 44.62 35.47 17.05
CA THR A 25 45.37 34.37 17.62
C THR A 25 45.57 34.60 19.12
N ALA A 26 45.29 33.60 19.93
CA ALA A 26 45.92 33.51 21.27
C ALA A 26 46.17 32.02 21.57
N CYS A 27 47.44 31.69 21.63
CA CYS A 27 47.96 30.45 22.20
C CYS A 27 47.73 30.42 23.71
N GLY A 28 47.35 29.27 24.23
CA GLY A 28 47.37 28.93 25.64
C GLY A 28 47.36 27.40 25.78
N ALA A 29 48.59 26.86 25.96
CA ALA A 29 48.76 25.45 26.31
C ALA A 29 48.44 25.23 27.78
N SER A 30 47.66 24.20 28.09
CA SER A 30 47.80 23.43 29.34
C SER A 30 47.29 22.03 29.10
N GLU A 31 48.17 21.11 29.39
CA GLU A 31 47.92 19.65 29.48
C GLU A 31 46.94 19.38 30.60
N ALA A 32 46.04 18.45 30.40
CA ALA A 32 45.80 17.32 31.27
C ALA A 32 44.54 16.54 30.89
N ASP A 33 44.80 15.29 30.67
CA ASP A 33 44.02 14.10 31.03
C ASP A 33 42.61 13.88 30.47
N ASP A 34 42.63 12.86 29.58
CA ASP A 34 41.97 11.57 29.75
C ASP A 34 40.45 11.46 29.65
N ALA A 35 40.07 10.56 28.71
CA ALA A 35 38.87 9.76 28.72
C ALA A 35 37.52 10.47 28.56
N ALA A 36 37.27 10.96 27.35
CA ALA A 36 35.93 10.84 26.82
C ALA A 36 35.98 9.87 25.63
N LYS A 37 35.80 8.58 25.89
CA LYS A 37 35.31 7.64 24.89
C LYS A 37 34.04 8.24 24.33
N GLY A 38 34.15 8.91 23.21
CA GLY A 38 33.03 9.33 22.42
C GLY A 38 32.22 8.10 22.06
N SER A 39 31.14 7.85 22.81
CA SER A 39 30.04 7.04 22.38
C SER A 39 29.53 7.73 21.11
N GLY A 40 30.07 7.32 19.99
CA GLY A 40 29.53 7.70 18.69
C GLY A 40 28.08 7.25 18.69
N SER A 41 27.17 8.18 18.92
CA SER A 41 25.75 7.96 18.70
C SER A 41 25.61 7.48 17.27
N LYS A 42 25.45 6.17 17.06
CA LYS A 42 25.11 5.65 15.74
C LYS A 42 23.88 6.40 15.30
N ALA A 43 23.94 7.06 14.15
CA ALA A 43 22.81 7.78 13.57
C ALA A 43 21.62 6.82 13.54
N THR A 44 20.50 7.22 14.15
CA THR A 44 19.28 6.42 14.17
C THR A 44 18.72 6.35 12.76
N VAL A 45 18.51 5.14 12.24
CA VAL A 45 17.92 4.92 10.92
C VAL A 45 16.45 5.35 10.97
N THR A 46 16.02 6.15 10.02
CA THR A 46 14.61 6.51 9.87
C THR A 46 13.96 5.57 8.86
N VAL A 47 12.84 4.95 9.25
CA VAL A 47 12.01 4.09 8.39
C VAL A 47 10.74 4.86 8.05
N ARG A 48 10.60 5.27 6.80
CA ARG A 48 9.43 6.03 6.31
C ARG A 48 8.33 5.06 5.89
N ILE A 49 7.21 5.12 6.60
CA ILE A 49 6.03 4.24 6.41
C ILE A 49 4.79 5.11 6.25
N PRO A 50 3.83 4.78 5.35
CA PRO A 50 2.57 5.52 5.26
C PRO A 50 1.79 5.44 6.58
N ASP A 51 1.14 6.55 6.94
CA ASP A 51 0.22 6.54 8.10
C ASP A 51 -0.86 5.48 7.88
N PRO A 52 -0.98 4.50 8.78
CA PRO A 52 -1.89 3.36 8.61
C PRO A 52 -3.37 3.71 8.84
N GLY A 53 -3.68 4.92 9.28
CA GLY A 53 -5.04 5.32 9.65
C GLY A 53 -5.51 4.66 10.95
N ASN A 54 -6.75 4.16 10.94
CA ASN A 54 -7.47 3.77 12.16
C ASN A 54 -7.54 2.25 12.41
N SER A 55 -6.88 1.42 11.59
CA SER A 55 -7.00 -0.05 11.70
C SER A 55 -5.72 -0.78 11.27
N GLY A 56 -5.57 -2.00 11.76
CA GLY A 56 -4.51 -2.92 11.39
C GLY A 56 -3.27 -2.87 12.29
N VAL A 57 -2.32 -3.76 12.01
CA VAL A 57 -1.13 -4.00 12.84
C VAL A 57 -0.25 -2.76 13.02
N LEU A 58 -0.09 -1.96 11.99
CA LEU A 58 0.70 -0.73 12.05
C LEU A 58 -0.01 0.36 12.86
N ALA A 59 -1.35 0.45 12.77
CA ALA A 59 -2.13 1.41 13.55
C ALA A 59 -2.04 1.13 15.05
N LEU A 60 -2.18 -0.14 15.45
CA LEU A 60 -2.05 -0.53 16.85
C LEU A 60 -0.61 -0.30 17.34
N GLY A 61 0.40 -0.68 16.54
CA GLY A 61 1.80 -0.48 16.88
C GLY A 61 2.21 0.99 17.00
N LYS A 62 1.58 1.88 16.20
CA LYS A 62 1.72 3.32 16.32
C LYS A 62 1.11 3.84 17.62
N LYS A 63 -0.08 3.35 17.97
CA LYS A 63 -0.80 3.80 19.18
C LYS A 63 -0.12 3.39 20.48
N ASP A 64 0.32 2.14 20.56
CA ASP A 64 0.90 1.56 21.79
C ASP A 64 2.43 1.65 21.86
N GLY A 65 3.07 2.17 20.79
CA GLY A 65 4.53 2.32 20.70
C GLY A 65 5.29 1.00 20.51
N SER A 66 4.60 -0.11 20.31
CA SER A 66 5.24 -1.43 20.19
C SER A 66 6.11 -1.56 18.93
N LEU A 67 5.73 -0.92 17.82
CA LEU A 67 6.53 -0.86 16.59
C LEU A 67 7.84 -0.08 16.82
N ASP A 68 7.75 1.13 17.39
CA ASP A 68 8.96 1.91 17.70
C ASP A 68 9.88 1.20 18.65
N LYS A 69 9.33 0.53 19.66
CA LYS A 69 10.10 -0.30 20.61
C LYS A 69 10.79 -1.48 19.92
N ALA A 70 10.16 -2.10 18.92
CA ALA A 70 10.77 -3.18 18.15
C ALA A 70 11.92 -2.66 17.29
N LEU A 71 11.70 -1.58 16.55
CA LEU A 71 12.69 -1.02 15.63
C LEU A 71 13.86 -0.32 16.34
N SER A 72 13.63 0.27 17.52
CA SER A 72 14.70 0.91 18.30
C SER A 72 15.80 -0.08 18.71
N LYS A 73 15.46 -1.36 18.91
CA LYS A 73 16.45 -2.42 19.17
C LYS A 73 17.38 -2.66 17.98
N ALA A 74 16.91 -2.37 16.77
CA ALA A 74 17.70 -2.43 15.55
C ALA A 74 18.36 -1.07 15.19
N GLY A 75 18.26 -0.06 16.07
CA GLY A 75 18.81 1.27 15.86
C GLY A 75 17.97 2.15 14.92
N ALA A 76 16.67 1.90 14.81
CA ALA A 76 15.78 2.63 13.92
C ALA A 76 14.57 3.25 14.65
N LYS A 77 13.93 4.23 14.00
CA LYS A 77 12.68 4.87 14.40
C LYS A 77 11.73 4.95 13.21
N VAL A 78 10.44 5.01 13.45
CA VAL A 78 9.44 5.21 12.40
C VAL A 78 9.23 6.71 12.14
N GLU A 79 9.08 7.05 10.86
CA GLU A 79 8.53 8.31 10.41
C GLU A 79 7.27 8.01 9.59
N TRP A 80 6.14 8.52 10.06
CA TRP A 80 4.86 8.35 9.37
C TRP A 80 4.73 9.38 8.26
N THR A 81 4.61 8.93 7.01
CA THR A 81 4.70 9.78 5.81
C THR A 81 3.44 9.63 4.96
N GLY A 82 2.68 10.72 4.80
CA GLY A 82 1.44 10.68 4.04
C GLY A 82 0.39 9.78 4.66
N SER A 83 -0.39 9.07 3.86
CA SER A 83 -1.41 8.11 4.30
C SER A 83 -1.36 6.84 3.47
N ALA A 84 -1.75 5.71 4.07
CA ALA A 84 -1.94 4.46 3.36
C ALA A 84 -3.00 4.62 2.24
N GLY A 85 -2.78 3.95 1.13
CA GLY A 85 -3.64 4.05 -0.05
C GLY A 85 -3.25 3.06 -1.15
N PRO A 86 -3.67 3.28 -2.39
CA PRO A 86 -3.29 2.44 -3.52
C PRO A 86 -1.77 2.33 -3.68
N PHE A 87 -1.28 1.15 -4.08
CA PHE A 87 0.16 0.86 -4.13
C PHE A 87 0.93 1.69 -5.17
N ALA A 88 0.33 2.01 -6.32
CA ALA A 88 1.05 2.70 -7.39
C ALA A 88 1.64 4.07 -7.00
N PRO A 89 0.93 4.96 -6.27
CA PRO A 89 1.55 6.17 -5.71
C PRO A 89 2.66 5.88 -4.69
N ALA A 90 2.52 4.85 -3.86
CA ALA A 90 3.55 4.46 -2.90
C ALA A 90 4.81 3.94 -3.61
N ALA A 91 4.66 3.14 -4.68
CA ALA A 91 5.77 2.71 -5.53
C ALA A 91 6.50 3.89 -6.17
N GLN A 92 5.77 4.93 -6.61
CA GLN A 92 6.38 6.16 -7.11
C GLN A 92 7.16 6.91 -6.02
N ALA A 93 6.62 6.97 -4.80
CA ALA A 93 7.30 7.59 -3.66
C ALA A 93 8.57 6.82 -3.25
N MET A 94 8.56 5.48 -3.29
CA MET A 94 9.77 4.65 -3.11
C MET A 94 10.82 4.91 -4.18
N ASN A 95 10.41 5.01 -5.46
CA ASN A 95 11.30 5.35 -6.57
C ASN A 95 11.89 6.76 -6.48
N ALA A 96 11.24 7.66 -5.76
CA ALA A 96 11.67 9.04 -5.53
C ALA A 96 12.41 9.23 -4.19
N ASP A 97 12.77 8.14 -3.50
CA ASP A 97 13.39 8.15 -2.17
C ASP A 97 12.59 8.94 -1.11
N GLN A 98 11.27 8.86 -1.18
CA GLN A 98 10.37 9.53 -0.23
C GLN A 98 9.67 8.54 0.72
N LEU A 99 9.74 7.24 0.44
CA LEU A 99 9.10 6.19 1.19
C LEU A 99 9.98 4.94 1.21
N ASP A 100 10.02 4.22 2.34
CA ASP A 100 10.84 3.01 2.47
C ASP A 100 10.00 1.74 2.46
N ILE A 101 8.81 1.78 3.04
CA ILE A 101 7.92 0.61 3.19
C ILE A 101 6.54 0.96 2.66
N ALA A 102 5.91 0.04 1.96
CA ALA A 102 4.51 0.15 1.55
C ALA A 102 3.82 -1.22 1.53
N THR A 103 2.50 -1.21 1.74
CA THR A 103 1.65 -2.39 1.55
C THR A 103 0.98 -2.33 0.18
N GLY A 104 0.91 -3.45 -0.50
CA GLY A 104 0.27 -3.58 -1.79
C GLY A 104 -0.37 -4.95 -1.98
N SER A 105 -0.58 -5.32 -3.22
CA SER A 105 -1.01 -6.66 -3.64
C SER A 105 -0.14 -7.16 -4.80
N ILE A 106 -0.15 -8.46 -5.07
CA ILE A 106 0.59 -9.02 -6.21
C ILE A 106 0.25 -8.25 -7.50
N THR A 107 -1.02 -8.04 -7.77
CA THR A 107 -1.51 -7.40 -8.99
C THR A 107 -0.99 -5.97 -9.18
N SER A 108 -1.17 -5.13 -8.15
CA SER A 108 -0.66 -3.75 -8.17
C SER A 108 0.87 -3.68 -8.14
N GLY A 109 1.49 -4.67 -7.51
CA GLY A 109 2.93 -4.83 -7.49
C GLY A 109 3.49 -5.09 -8.88
N ILE A 110 2.96 -6.07 -9.58
CA ILE A 110 3.41 -6.44 -10.94
C ILE A 110 3.27 -5.27 -11.92
N THR A 111 2.15 -4.56 -11.90
CA THR A 111 1.97 -3.39 -12.77
C THR A 111 2.93 -2.25 -12.44
N SER A 112 3.29 -2.08 -11.16
CA SER A 112 4.28 -1.08 -10.75
C SER A 112 5.70 -1.49 -11.14
N LEU A 113 6.06 -2.78 -11.03
CA LEU A 113 7.34 -3.31 -11.51
C LEU A 113 7.50 -3.15 -13.03
N ALA A 114 6.43 -3.34 -13.80
CA ALA A 114 6.44 -3.15 -15.25
C ALA A 114 6.78 -1.69 -15.66
N GLN A 115 6.59 -0.74 -14.77
CA GLN A 115 6.89 0.67 -15.00
C GLN A 115 8.29 1.06 -14.50
N ARG A 116 8.58 0.79 -13.24
CA ARG A 116 9.85 1.19 -12.60
C ARG A 116 10.14 0.40 -11.32
N PRO A 117 11.12 -0.51 -11.34
CA PRO A 117 11.34 -1.48 -10.26
C PRO A 117 12.34 -0.99 -9.19
N GLY A 118 12.08 0.11 -8.50
CA GLY A 118 12.92 0.63 -7.40
C GLY A 118 12.62 0.02 -6.03
N PHE A 119 11.90 -1.10 -5.96
CA PHE A 119 11.49 -1.76 -4.73
C PHE A 119 11.52 -3.28 -4.89
N LYS A 120 11.49 -3.97 -3.74
CA LYS A 120 11.38 -5.43 -3.64
C LYS A 120 10.21 -5.78 -2.73
N PHE A 121 9.62 -6.95 -2.93
CA PHE A 121 8.65 -7.52 -2.00
C PHE A 121 9.38 -8.42 -1.00
N PHE A 122 9.01 -8.34 0.28
CA PHE A 122 9.70 -9.07 1.35
C PHE A 122 8.76 -9.89 2.23
N THR A 123 7.46 -9.74 2.09
CA THR A 123 6.46 -10.56 2.77
C THR A 123 5.28 -10.85 1.86
N ALA A 124 4.60 -11.94 2.16
CA ALA A 124 3.32 -12.33 1.60
C ALA A 124 2.30 -12.52 2.72
N VAL A 125 1.02 -12.41 2.41
CA VAL A 125 -0.08 -12.76 3.31
C VAL A 125 -0.86 -13.86 2.62
N ASP A 126 -1.20 -14.93 3.31
CA ASP A 126 -2.05 -15.97 2.74
C ASP A 126 -3.32 -15.38 2.14
N PRO A 127 -3.77 -15.86 0.97
CA PRO A 127 -4.92 -15.29 0.30
C PRO A 127 -6.17 -15.29 1.18
N ASP A 128 -6.68 -14.09 1.48
CA ASP A 128 -8.05 -13.90 1.95
C ASP A 128 -8.97 -13.66 0.74
N ALA A 129 -9.09 -14.67 -0.08
CA ALA A 129 -9.82 -14.56 -1.33
C ALA A 129 -11.33 -14.30 -1.14
N ALA A 130 -11.89 -14.57 0.05
CA ALA A 130 -13.29 -14.25 0.38
C ALA A 130 -13.49 -12.75 0.66
N GLY A 131 -12.43 -12.03 0.97
CA GLY A 131 -12.48 -10.58 1.21
C GLY A 131 -12.44 -9.73 -0.05
N GLU A 132 -12.23 -10.28 -1.24
CA GLU A 132 -12.23 -9.58 -2.51
C GLU A 132 -13.25 -10.18 -3.49
N GLY A 133 -13.76 -9.39 -4.43
CA GLY A 133 -14.75 -9.91 -5.39
C GLY A 133 -15.39 -8.83 -6.24
N ILE A 134 -16.47 -9.21 -6.91
CA ILE A 134 -17.28 -8.33 -7.75
C ILE A 134 -18.58 -8.00 -7.03
N LEU A 135 -18.70 -6.77 -6.53
CA LEU A 135 -19.90 -6.25 -5.87
C LEU A 135 -20.97 -5.87 -6.88
N VAL A 136 -22.21 -6.25 -6.56
CA VAL A 136 -23.41 -5.76 -7.21
C VAL A 136 -24.37 -5.21 -6.15
N ARG A 137 -25.23 -4.26 -6.53
CA ARG A 137 -26.26 -3.72 -5.62
C ARG A 137 -27.33 -4.79 -5.36
N ASN A 138 -27.83 -4.84 -4.14
CA ASN A 138 -28.99 -5.66 -3.84
C ASN A 138 -30.19 -5.17 -4.66
N GLY A 139 -30.93 -6.12 -5.27
CA GLY A 139 -32.00 -5.81 -6.21
C GLY A 139 -31.56 -5.53 -7.64
N SER A 140 -30.26 -5.68 -7.95
CA SER A 140 -29.75 -5.69 -9.33
C SER A 140 -30.21 -6.95 -10.06
N ASP A 141 -30.34 -6.87 -11.37
CA ASP A 141 -30.58 -8.01 -12.28
C ASP A 141 -29.31 -8.86 -12.52
N ILE A 142 -28.16 -8.43 -12.00
CA ILE A 142 -26.90 -9.17 -12.08
C ILE A 142 -26.85 -10.18 -10.93
N THR A 143 -26.97 -11.45 -11.27
CA THR A 143 -26.99 -12.57 -10.33
C THR A 143 -25.81 -13.53 -10.51
N SER A 144 -25.09 -13.39 -11.63
CA SER A 144 -23.94 -14.20 -11.99
C SER A 144 -22.90 -13.38 -12.77
N VAL A 145 -21.71 -13.93 -12.96
CA VAL A 145 -20.67 -13.33 -13.82
C VAL A 145 -21.16 -13.20 -15.27
N ALA A 146 -22.02 -14.12 -15.74
CA ALA A 146 -22.55 -14.09 -17.10
C ALA A 146 -23.37 -12.81 -17.39
N ASP A 147 -24.04 -12.27 -16.37
CA ASP A 147 -24.86 -11.06 -16.48
C ASP A 147 -24.04 -9.78 -16.60
N LEU A 148 -22.70 -9.86 -16.50
CA LEU A 148 -21.79 -8.71 -16.68
C LEU A 148 -21.59 -8.33 -18.15
N ALA A 149 -21.91 -9.20 -19.12
CA ALA A 149 -21.83 -8.87 -20.53
C ALA A 149 -22.67 -7.62 -20.85
N GLY A 150 -22.09 -6.65 -21.55
CA GLY A 150 -22.68 -5.34 -21.85
C GLY A 150 -22.74 -4.35 -20.66
N LYS A 151 -22.31 -4.71 -19.48
CA LYS A 151 -22.39 -3.88 -18.26
C LYS A 151 -21.12 -2.99 -18.08
N LYS A 152 -21.29 -1.97 -17.25
CA LYS A 152 -20.19 -1.09 -16.79
C LYS A 152 -19.69 -1.55 -15.43
N VAL A 153 -18.43 -1.96 -15.35
CA VAL A 153 -17.82 -2.42 -14.11
C VAL A 153 -16.71 -1.47 -13.69
N ALA A 154 -16.82 -0.92 -12.49
CA ALA A 154 -15.76 -0.11 -11.92
C ALA A 154 -14.59 -1.00 -11.46
N VAL A 155 -13.37 -0.62 -11.82
CA VAL A 155 -12.12 -1.30 -11.47
C VAL A 155 -11.02 -0.28 -11.22
N ASN A 156 -10.05 -0.62 -10.37
CA ASN A 156 -8.78 0.09 -10.29
C ASN A 156 -7.82 -0.45 -11.35
N GLN A 157 -7.31 0.43 -12.19
CA GLN A 157 -6.45 0.07 -13.32
C GLN A 157 -5.19 -0.68 -12.84
N GLY A 158 -4.92 -1.84 -13.44
CA GLY A 158 -3.75 -2.67 -13.16
C GLY A 158 -3.68 -3.24 -11.74
N GLY A 159 -4.75 -3.17 -10.96
CA GLY A 159 -4.79 -3.66 -9.59
C GLY A 159 -5.83 -4.76 -9.37
N THR A 160 -6.11 -5.06 -8.11
CA THR A 160 -6.97 -6.14 -7.66
C THR A 160 -8.32 -6.20 -8.38
N GLY A 161 -9.02 -5.07 -8.51
CA GLY A 161 -10.34 -5.04 -9.14
C GLY A 161 -10.30 -5.43 -10.63
N GLU A 162 -9.33 -4.91 -11.38
CA GLU A 162 -9.20 -5.29 -12.79
C GLU A 162 -8.83 -6.77 -12.95
N TYR A 163 -7.94 -7.28 -12.10
CA TYR A 163 -7.57 -8.70 -12.07
C TYR A 163 -8.79 -9.59 -11.82
N LEU A 164 -9.58 -9.30 -10.77
CA LEU A 164 -10.77 -10.07 -10.42
C LEU A 164 -11.79 -10.10 -11.54
N LEU A 165 -12.05 -8.95 -12.16
CA LEU A 165 -12.96 -8.87 -13.31
C LEU A 165 -12.46 -9.72 -14.47
N LEU A 166 -11.20 -9.53 -14.89
CA LEU A 166 -10.62 -10.29 -16.00
C LEU A 166 -10.59 -11.79 -15.72
N LYS A 167 -10.27 -12.20 -14.48
CA LYS A 167 -10.30 -13.61 -14.05
C LYS A 167 -11.71 -14.18 -14.10
N ALA A 168 -12.72 -13.40 -13.65
CA ALA A 168 -14.12 -13.80 -13.71
C ALA A 168 -14.59 -14.00 -15.17
N LEU A 169 -14.31 -13.05 -16.04
CA LEU A 169 -14.68 -13.11 -17.46
C LEU A 169 -14.01 -14.28 -18.17
N ALA A 170 -12.70 -14.46 -17.95
CA ALA A 170 -11.96 -15.59 -18.54
C ALA A 170 -12.56 -16.95 -18.08
N LYS A 171 -12.88 -17.09 -16.78
CA LYS A 171 -13.51 -18.31 -16.24
C LYS A 171 -14.90 -18.56 -16.81
N ALA A 172 -15.64 -17.51 -17.08
CA ALA A 172 -16.99 -17.59 -17.68
C ALA A 172 -16.96 -17.70 -19.23
N GLY A 173 -15.79 -17.61 -19.88
CA GLY A 173 -15.66 -17.62 -21.33
C GLY A 173 -16.20 -16.35 -22.00
N ILE A 174 -16.24 -15.23 -21.29
CA ILE A 174 -16.74 -13.95 -21.78
C ILE A 174 -15.54 -13.11 -22.27
N PRO A 175 -15.55 -12.63 -23.52
CA PRO A 175 -14.52 -11.71 -24.01
C PRO A 175 -14.42 -10.44 -23.13
N ALA A 176 -13.21 -10.02 -22.81
CA ALA A 176 -12.99 -8.89 -21.91
C ALA A 176 -13.51 -7.54 -22.46
N ASP A 177 -13.70 -7.43 -23.76
CA ASP A 177 -14.24 -6.27 -24.45
C ASP A 177 -15.78 -6.23 -24.47
N GLU A 178 -16.45 -7.30 -24.08
CA GLU A 178 -17.91 -7.30 -23.85
C GLU A 178 -18.30 -6.55 -22.57
N VAL A 179 -17.34 -6.22 -21.69
CA VAL A 179 -17.58 -5.47 -20.45
C VAL A 179 -16.86 -4.11 -20.51
N THR A 180 -17.61 -3.03 -20.26
CA THR A 180 -17.03 -1.69 -20.16
C THR A 180 -16.33 -1.53 -18.81
N ARG A 181 -14.99 -1.54 -18.80
CA ARG A 181 -14.19 -1.24 -17.60
C ARG A 181 -14.18 0.27 -17.36
N VAL A 182 -14.67 0.70 -16.20
CA VAL A 182 -14.64 2.08 -15.76
C VAL A 182 -13.52 2.24 -14.75
N TYR A 183 -12.43 2.86 -15.17
CA TYR A 183 -11.25 3.04 -14.33
C TYR A 183 -11.46 4.16 -13.33
N LEU A 184 -11.57 3.80 -12.05
CA LEU A 184 -11.78 4.71 -10.94
C LEU A 184 -10.84 4.38 -9.79
N ARG A 185 -10.48 5.38 -9.01
CA ARG A 185 -9.82 5.16 -7.73
C ARG A 185 -10.83 4.57 -6.73
N PRO A 186 -10.46 3.56 -5.95
CA PRO A 186 -11.40 2.88 -5.03
C PRO A 186 -12.07 3.82 -4.02
N ASP A 187 -11.35 4.84 -3.54
CA ASP A 187 -11.86 5.86 -2.61
C ASP A 187 -12.97 6.75 -3.22
N GLN A 188 -13.08 6.80 -4.54
CA GLN A 188 -14.08 7.58 -5.28
C GLN A 188 -15.24 6.70 -5.80
N THR A 189 -15.02 5.39 -5.86
CA THR A 189 -15.92 4.47 -6.55
C THR A 189 -17.23 4.25 -5.82
N ALA A 190 -17.23 4.23 -4.48
CA ALA A 190 -18.44 3.98 -3.69
C ALA A 190 -19.59 4.94 -4.05
N ALA A 191 -19.31 6.23 -4.20
CA ALA A 191 -20.34 7.21 -4.59
C ALA A 191 -20.88 6.96 -5.99
N VAL A 192 -20.02 6.60 -6.95
CA VAL A 192 -20.38 6.31 -8.35
C VAL A 192 -21.22 5.01 -8.42
N PHE A 193 -20.82 3.99 -7.68
CA PHE A 193 -21.52 2.71 -7.58
C PHE A 193 -22.91 2.87 -6.93
N ASN A 194 -22.99 3.57 -5.80
CA ASN A 194 -24.25 3.82 -5.09
C ASN A 194 -25.23 4.67 -5.92
N ALA A 195 -24.71 5.59 -6.75
CA ALA A 195 -25.51 6.38 -7.67
C ALA A 195 -25.99 5.61 -8.94
N GLY A 196 -25.61 4.33 -9.08
CA GLY A 196 -25.98 3.53 -10.24
C GLY A 196 -25.31 3.95 -11.56
N LYS A 197 -24.18 4.66 -11.50
CA LYS A 197 -23.43 5.08 -12.70
C LYS A 197 -22.55 3.96 -13.26
N VAL A 198 -22.28 2.94 -12.47
CA VAL A 198 -21.72 1.64 -12.86
C VAL A 198 -22.61 0.53 -12.33
N ASP A 199 -22.62 -0.61 -13.02
CA ASP A 199 -23.51 -1.73 -12.70
C ASP A 199 -22.92 -2.64 -11.63
N ALA A 200 -21.59 -2.81 -11.63
CA ALA A 200 -20.84 -3.59 -10.68
C ALA A 200 -19.52 -2.88 -10.29
N TRP A 201 -18.89 -3.37 -9.23
CA TRP A 201 -17.63 -2.86 -8.73
C TRP A 201 -16.73 -4.02 -8.29
N ALA A 202 -15.63 -4.26 -8.97
CA ALA A 202 -14.64 -5.24 -8.57
C ALA A 202 -13.63 -4.60 -7.59
N VAL A 203 -13.52 -5.17 -6.36
CA VAL A 203 -12.89 -4.49 -5.24
C VAL A 203 -12.49 -5.48 -4.14
N TRP A 204 -11.68 -5.05 -3.19
CA TRP A 204 -11.27 -5.79 -2.00
C TRP A 204 -11.90 -5.24 -0.70
N ALA A 205 -11.77 -6.03 0.39
CA ALA A 205 -12.46 -5.87 1.68
C ALA A 205 -12.52 -4.45 2.22
N THR A 206 -11.41 -3.72 2.24
CA THR A 206 -11.35 -2.37 2.81
C THR A 206 -12.45 -1.44 2.29
N TYR A 207 -12.82 -1.58 1.02
CA TYR A 207 -13.85 -0.76 0.36
C TYR A 207 -15.20 -1.48 0.28
N ALA A 208 -15.21 -2.82 0.22
CA ALA A 208 -16.43 -3.60 0.14
C ALA A 208 -17.22 -3.64 1.45
N VAL A 209 -16.52 -3.58 2.58
CA VAL A 209 -17.08 -3.77 3.92
C VAL A 209 -18.25 -2.83 4.22
N ALA A 210 -18.14 -1.56 3.85
CA ALA A 210 -19.20 -0.58 4.09
C ALA A 210 -20.47 -0.89 3.30
N GLU A 211 -20.34 -1.29 2.04
CA GLU A 211 -21.46 -1.60 1.16
C GLU A 211 -22.14 -2.91 1.58
N ILE A 212 -21.38 -3.96 1.90
CA ILE A 212 -21.89 -5.24 2.39
C ILE A 212 -22.53 -5.05 3.77
N GLY A 213 -21.83 -4.36 4.68
CA GLY A 213 -22.31 -4.14 6.05
C GLY A 213 -23.57 -3.28 6.12
N SER A 214 -23.77 -2.35 5.17
CA SER A 214 -25.01 -1.58 5.06
C SER A 214 -26.18 -2.38 4.48
N GLY A 215 -25.92 -3.60 3.97
CA GLY A 215 -26.92 -4.43 3.28
C GLY A 215 -27.33 -3.88 1.92
N LYS A 216 -26.51 -3.00 1.30
CA LYS A 216 -26.80 -2.43 -0.02
C LYS A 216 -26.24 -3.24 -1.16
N ALA A 217 -25.20 -4.04 -0.91
CA ALA A 217 -24.53 -4.83 -1.92
C ALA A 217 -24.07 -6.20 -1.39
N HIS A 218 -23.72 -7.08 -2.32
CA HIS A 218 -23.10 -8.37 -2.06
C HIS A 218 -22.13 -8.72 -3.19
N PHE A 219 -21.24 -9.68 -2.95
CA PHE A 219 -20.41 -10.24 -4.02
C PHE A 219 -21.24 -11.19 -4.89
N VAL A 220 -21.27 -10.98 -6.20
CA VAL A 220 -21.78 -11.93 -7.18
C VAL A 220 -20.76 -13.05 -7.44
N ALA A 221 -19.49 -12.75 -7.28
CA ALA A 221 -18.40 -13.72 -7.23
C ALA A 221 -17.28 -13.14 -6.35
N ASP A 222 -16.80 -13.95 -5.40
CA ASP A 222 -15.62 -13.60 -4.60
C ASP A 222 -14.34 -14.19 -5.18
N GLY A 223 -13.20 -13.77 -4.66
CA GLY A 223 -11.91 -14.25 -5.11
C GLY A 223 -11.70 -15.75 -4.91
N ALA A 224 -12.32 -16.37 -3.88
CA ALA A 224 -12.25 -17.79 -3.66
C ALA A 224 -12.98 -18.56 -4.78
N ALA A 225 -14.19 -18.13 -5.12
CA ALA A 225 -14.95 -18.72 -6.23
C ALA A 225 -14.24 -18.51 -7.58
N LEU A 226 -13.50 -17.42 -7.73
CA LEU A 226 -12.73 -17.12 -8.94
C LEU A 226 -11.39 -17.88 -9.00
N GLY A 227 -10.89 -18.42 -7.91
CA GLY A 227 -9.55 -18.99 -7.79
C GLY A 227 -8.48 -17.89 -7.91
N SER A 228 -8.65 -16.79 -7.17
CA SER A 228 -7.75 -15.66 -7.19
C SER A 228 -6.38 -16.04 -6.61
N ASP A 229 -5.31 -15.69 -7.34
CA ASP A 229 -3.93 -15.80 -6.87
C ASP A 229 -3.45 -14.50 -6.21
N ASN A 230 -4.33 -13.48 -6.15
CA ASN A 230 -4.00 -12.19 -5.58
C ASN A 230 -4.07 -12.21 -4.06
N TYR A 231 -3.13 -11.53 -3.40
CA TYR A 231 -3.14 -11.29 -1.96
C TYR A 231 -2.26 -10.08 -1.61
N SER A 232 -2.33 -9.68 -0.34
CA SER A 232 -1.55 -8.55 0.18
C SER A 232 -0.09 -8.93 0.39
N LEU A 233 0.79 -7.92 0.29
CA LEU A 233 2.22 -8.05 0.49
C LEU A 233 2.80 -6.73 1.01
N ASN A 234 4.02 -6.78 1.54
CA ASN A 234 4.79 -5.59 1.86
C ASN A 234 5.99 -5.45 0.93
N ALA A 235 6.18 -4.24 0.46
CA ALA A 235 7.30 -3.83 -0.35
C ALA A 235 8.27 -2.95 0.45
N VAL A 236 9.53 -3.02 0.08
CA VAL A 236 10.61 -2.20 0.63
C VAL A 236 11.39 -1.55 -0.50
N ARG A 237 11.78 -0.30 -0.36
CA ARG A 237 12.70 0.37 -1.28
C ARG A 237 14.01 -0.42 -1.35
N THR A 238 14.46 -0.72 -2.57
CA THR A 238 15.63 -1.60 -2.80
C THR A 238 16.85 -1.14 -2.03
N GLU A 239 17.20 0.13 -2.15
CA GLU A 239 18.37 0.71 -1.48
C GLU A 239 18.26 0.66 0.05
N PHE A 240 17.05 0.90 0.61
CA PHE A 240 16.82 0.76 2.05
C PHE A 240 17.06 -0.67 2.53
N ALA A 241 16.57 -1.66 1.80
CA ALA A 241 16.79 -3.08 2.14
C ALA A 241 18.26 -3.47 2.13
N GLU A 242 19.03 -2.95 1.17
CA GLU A 242 20.46 -3.20 1.03
C GLU A 242 21.30 -2.53 2.14
N GLN A 243 20.94 -1.30 2.50
CA GLN A 243 21.66 -0.53 3.52
C GLN A 243 21.28 -0.92 4.95
N HIS A 244 20.05 -1.37 5.18
CA HIS A 244 19.48 -1.59 6.52
C HIS A 244 18.85 -2.97 6.72
N PRO A 245 19.52 -4.09 6.35
CA PRO A 245 18.92 -5.42 6.41
C PRO A 245 18.44 -5.81 7.82
N LYS A 246 19.17 -5.41 8.88
CA LYS A 246 18.77 -5.68 10.27
C LYS A 246 17.49 -4.96 10.69
N VAL A 247 17.30 -3.74 10.18
CA VAL A 247 16.06 -2.97 10.44
C VAL A 247 14.89 -3.62 9.73
N LEU A 248 15.08 -4.03 8.47
CA LEU A 248 14.05 -4.73 7.69
C LEU A 248 13.66 -6.06 8.35
N LYS A 249 14.65 -6.83 8.83
CA LYS A 249 14.38 -8.08 9.56
C LYS A 249 13.58 -7.85 10.84
N ALA A 250 13.91 -6.81 11.62
CA ALA A 250 13.17 -6.44 12.82
C ALA A 250 11.73 -6.00 12.50
N LEU A 251 11.53 -5.24 11.41
CA LEU A 251 10.20 -4.86 10.94
C LEU A 251 9.39 -6.09 10.54
N TYR A 252 9.96 -7.01 9.78
CA TYR A 252 9.30 -8.26 9.39
C TYR A 252 8.87 -9.05 10.63
N GLN A 253 9.76 -9.26 11.60
CA GLN A 253 9.43 -10.00 12.82
C GLN A 253 8.27 -9.36 13.57
N TYR A 254 8.27 -8.03 13.68
CA TYR A 254 7.16 -7.30 14.27
C TYR A 254 5.84 -7.52 13.51
N LEU A 255 5.85 -7.39 12.17
CA LEU A 255 4.67 -7.55 11.33
C LEU A 255 4.10 -8.98 11.43
N HIS A 256 4.97 -10.00 11.40
CA HIS A 256 4.59 -11.41 11.53
C HIS A 256 3.90 -11.68 12.88
N GLU A 257 4.53 -11.29 13.99
CA GLU A 257 3.96 -11.48 15.33
C GLU A 257 2.65 -10.71 15.52
N ALA A 258 2.59 -9.47 15.02
CA ALA A 258 1.41 -8.63 15.15
C ALA A 258 0.23 -9.15 14.33
N SER A 259 0.45 -9.63 13.10
CA SER A 259 -0.60 -10.21 12.26
C SER A 259 -1.15 -11.51 12.85
N ALA A 260 -0.29 -12.35 13.45
CA ALA A 260 -0.74 -13.54 14.17
C ALA A 260 -1.62 -13.18 15.40
N LYS A 261 -1.36 -12.05 16.06
CA LYS A 261 -2.22 -11.55 17.16
C LYS A 261 -3.52 -10.96 16.61
N GLU A 262 -3.47 -10.21 15.50
CA GLU A 262 -4.66 -9.67 14.83
C GLU A 262 -5.64 -10.77 14.43
N LYS A 263 -5.16 -11.85 13.81
CA LYS A 263 -5.98 -13.02 13.44
C LYS A 263 -6.73 -13.62 14.63
N ARG A 264 -6.09 -13.66 15.81
CA ARG A 264 -6.71 -14.20 17.04
C ARG A 264 -7.67 -13.22 17.72
N ASN A 265 -7.46 -11.91 17.58
CA ASN A 265 -8.28 -10.87 18.20
C ASN A 265 -8.45 -9.68 17.25
N PRO A 266 -9.14 -9.85 16.12
CA PRO A 266 -9.25 -8.81 15.09
C PRO A 266 -9.93 -7.53 15.58
N ALA A 267 -10.83 -7.64 16.56
CA ALA A 267 -11.53 -6.48 17.11
C ALA A 267 -10.61 -5.44 17.76
N ALA A 268 -9.47 -5.86 18.31
CA ALA A 268 -8.48 -4.96 18.91
C ALA A 268 -7.70 -4.13 17.88
N TYR A 269 -7.75 -4.53 16.61
CA TYR A 269 -7.06 -3.88 15.50
C TYR A 269 -7.98 -3.00 14.64
N LEU A 270 -9.25 -2.86 15.04
CA LEU A 270 -10.23 -1.97 14.42
C LEU A 270 -10.46 -0.75 15.32
N ASN A 271 -10.67 0.41 14.68
CA ASN A 271 -10.97 1.65 15.41
C ASN A 271 -9.90 1.98 16.47
N VAL A 272 -8.65 1.78 16.10
CA VAL A 272 -7.51 1.90 17.01
C VAL A 272 -7.44 3.27 17.67
N PHE A 273 -7.70 4.35 16.93
CA PHE A 273 -7.63 5.73 17.42
C PHE A 273 -8.97 6.35 17.73
N THR A 274 -10.04 5.95 17.01
CA THR A 274 -11.38 6.52 17.19
C THR A 274 -12.47 5.54 16.77
N ASP A 275 -13.55 5.52 17.55
CA ASP A 275 -14.78 4.77 17.25
C ASP A 275 -15.83 5.61 16.48
N ALA A 276 -15.49 6.85 16.14
CA ALA A 276 -16.39 7.79 15.48
C ALA A 276 -15.74 8.46 14.26
N GLY A 277 -16.58 9.02 13.41
CA GLY A 277 -16.13 9.73 12.20
C GLY A 277 -15.90 8.82 10.98
N PRO A 278 -15.40 9.38 9.88
CA PRO A 278 -15.33 8.70 8.58
C PRO A 278 -14.35 7.55 8.53
N THR A 279 -13.38 7.51 9.45
CA THR A 279 -12.38 6.41 9.53
C THR A 279 -12.80 5.30 10.47
N ALA A 280 -13.90 5.43 11.19
CA ALA A 280 -14.41 4.43 12.12
C ALA A 280 -15.28 3.40 11.37
N VAL A 281 -15.02 2.13 11.62
CA VAL A 281 -15.85 1.02 11.13
C VAL A 281 -16.84 0.64 12.21
N THR A 282 -18.14 0.80 11.95
CA THR A 282 -19.19 0.64 12.97
C THR A 282 -20.31 -0.31 12.53
N GLY A 283 -21.14 -0.75 13.48
CA GLY A 283 -22.30 -1.60 13.20
C GLY A 283 -21.95 -2.88 12.44
N LYS A 284 -22.80 -3.25 11.48
CA LYS A 284 -22.60 -4.47 10.65
C LYS A 284 -21.32 -4.43 9.83
N ALA A 285 -20.83 -3.27 9.43
CA ALA A 285 -19.54 -3.14 8.74
C ALA A 285 -18.39 -3.61 9.64
N LYS A 286 -18.43 -3.32 10.95
CA LYS A 286 -17.44 -3.83 11.91
C LYS A 286 -17.49 -5.37 12.04
N GLU A 287 -18.67 -5.95 12.03
CA GLU A 287 -18.84 -7.41 12.06
C GLU A 287 -18.24 -8.06 10.80
N VAL A 288 -18.52 -7.50 9.62
CA VAL A 288 -17.97 -7.96 8.33
C VAL A 288 -16.45 -7.84 8.31
N GLN A 289 -15.90 -6.70 8.71
CA GLN A 289 -14.46 -6.49 8.76
C GLN A 289 -13.77 -7.44 9.74
N THR A 290 -14.36 -7.62 10.94
CA THR A 290 -13.84 -8.55 11.96
C THR A 290 -13.77 -9.97 11.41
N ARG A 291 -14.81 -10.42 10.69
CA ARG A 291 -14.84 -11.73 10.05
C ARG A 291 -13.74 -11.88 9.00
N PHE A 292 -13.55 -10.89 8.12
CA PHE A 292 -12.50 -10.94 7.11
C PHE A 292 -11.10 -11.01 7.75
N LEU A 293 -10.83 -10.18 8.77
CA LEU A 293 -9.55 -10.24 9.49
C LEU A 293 -9.32 -11.57 10.20
N ALA A 294 -10.36 -12.19 10.75
CA ALA A 294 -10.26 -13.51 11.39
C ALA A 294 -9.97 -14.63 10.38
N GLN A 295 -10.44 -14.51 9.14
CA GLN A 295 -10.21 -15.45 8.05
C GLN A 295 -8.87 -15.20 7.33
N GLY A 296 -8.32 -14.00 7.44
CA GLY A 296 -7.07 -13.60 6.80
C GLY A 296 -5.85 -14.40 7.26
N GLY A 297 -4.80 -14.36 6.47
CA GLY A 297 -3.51 -14.98 6.75
C GLY A 297 -2.62 -14.19 7.70
N THR A 298 -1.50 -14.77 8.08
CA THR A 298 -0.38 -14.09 8.73
C THR A 298 0.53 -13.45 7.68
N ILE A 299 1.32 -12.49 8.11
CA ILE A 299 2.36 -11.87 7.27
C ILE A 299 3.61 -12.74 7.38
N ASP A 300 3.93 -13.45 6.30
CA ASP A 300 4.99 -14.45 6.26
C ASP A 300 6.08 -14.09 5.24
N PRO A 301 7.26 -14.72 5.28
CA PRO A 301 8.26 -14.57 4.22
C PRO A 301 7.70 -15.09 2.89
N ILE A 302 8.21 -14.58 1.78
CA ILE A 302 7.84 -15.08 0.44
C ILE A 302 8.39 -16.49 0.26
N GLY A 303 7.50 -17.46 0.13
CA GLY A 303 7.82 -18.86 -0.09
C GLY A 303 7.74 -19.29 -1.57
N PRO A 304 8.08 -20.56 -1.86
CA PRO A 304 8.02 -21.08 -3.24
C PRO A 304 6.63 -20.99 -3.89
N GLU A 305 5.56 -21.22 -3.13
CA GLU A 305 4.19 -21.12 -3.62
C GLU A 305 3.83 -19.68 -3.99
N ASP A 306 4.31 -18.70 -3.22
CA ASP A 306 4.12 -17.29 -3.52
C ASP A 306 4.81 -16.91 -4.83
N ILE A 307 6.02 -17.41 -5.07
CA ILE A 307 6.76 -17.17 -6.31
C ILE A 307 5.95 -17.67 -7.51
N GLU A 308 5.35 -18.86 -7.42
CA GLU A 308 4.49 -19.38 -8.48
C GLU A 308 3.22 -18.54 -8.70
N ARG A 309 2.60 -18.04 -7.64
CA ARG A 309 1.45 -17.12 -7.73
C ARG A 309 1.84 -15.79 -8.40
N PHE A 310 2.98 -15.21 -8.02
CA PHE A 310 3.51 -14.02 -8.70
C PHE A 310 3.70 -14.26 -10.21
N ARG A 311 4.27 -15.41 -10.58
CA ARG A 311 4.47 -15.79 -11.99
C ARG A 311 3.15 -15.97 -12.72
N ALA A 312 2.17 -16.63 -12.09
CA ALA A 312 0.85 -16.85 -12.65
C ALA A 312 0.12 -15.51 -12.91
N VAL A 313 0.14 -14.57 -11.97
CA VAL A 313 -0.46 -13.25 -12.16
C VAL A 313 0.29 -12.44 -13.22
N ALA A 314 1.63 -12.51 -13.26
CA ALA A 314 2.42 -11.82 -14.28
C ALA A 314 2.13 -12.35 -15.70
N ALA A 315 2.00 -13.67 -15.85
CA ALA A 315 1.63 -14.31 -17.11
C ALA A 315 0.20 -13.91 -17.53
N PHE A 316 -0.76 -13.98 -16.62
CA PHE A 316 -2.14 -13.59 -16.87
C PHE A 316 -2.26 -12.13 -17.28
N TYR A 317 -1.54 -11.21 -16.64
CA TYR A 317 -1.55 -9.80 -17.01
C TYR A 317 -0.95 -9.51 -18.38
N ALA A 318 0.08 -10.26 -18.79
CA ALA A 318 0.63 -10.19 -20.14
C ALA A 318 -0.39 -10.72 -21.17
N GLU A 319 -1.03 -11.86 -20.91
CA GLU A 319 -2.09 -12.43 -21.74
C GLU A 319 -3.26 -11.48 -21.92
N GLN A 320 -3.74 -10.90 -20.82
CA GLN A 320 -4.84 -9.94 -20.82
C GLN A 320 -4.44 -8.52 -21.29
N LYS A 321 -3.19 -8.32 -21.70
CA LYS A 321 -2.63 -7.03 -22.20
C LYS A 321 -2.72 -5.89 -21.17
N VAL A 322 -2.75 -6.23 -19.87
CA VAL A 322 -2.61 -5.25 -18.77
C VAL A 322 -1.16 -4.77 -18.68
N THR A 323 -0.21 -5.68 -18.84
CA THR A 323 1.21 -5.37 -19.05
C THR A 323 1.60 -5.66 -20.50
N ARG A 324 2.61 -4.95 -21.01
CA ARG A 324 3.09 -5.14 -22.40
C ARG A 324 3.73 -6.51 -22.62
N THR A 325 4.42 -7.00 -21.60
CA THR A 325 5.11 -8.27 -21.56
C THR A 325 4.94 -8.87 -20.17
N GLN A 326 5.22 -10.17 -20.04
CA GLN A 326 5.29 -10.80 -18.74
C GLN A 326 6.44 -10.19 -17.94
N VAL A 327 6.14 -9.72 -16.72
CA VAL A 327 7.13 -9.16 -15.79
C VAL A 327 7.95 -10.28 -15.18
N ASP A 328 9.27 -10.18 -15.22
CA ASP A 328 10.13 -11.05 -14.43
C ASP A 328 10.11 -10.58 -12.98
N VAL A 329 9.49 -11.35 -12.11
CA VAL A 329 9.30 -11.02 -10.71
C VAL A 329 10.46 -11.46 -9.82
N ALA A 330 11.24 -12.45 -10.24
CA ALA A 330 12.25 -13.10 -9.40
C ALA A 330 13.31 -12.13 -8.83
N PRO A 331 13.86 -11.15 -9.58
CA PRO A 331 14.82 -10.19 -9.04
C PRO A 331 14.24 -9.24 -7.98
N HIS A 332 12.91 -9.17 -7.88
CA HIS A 332 12.18 -8.26 -7.01
C HIS A 332 11.58 -8.94 -5.78
N LEU A 333 11.89 -10.20 -5.56
CA LEU A 333 11.52 -10.94 -4.36
C LEU A 333 12.72 -10.99 -3.42
N LEU A 334 12.50 -10.69 -2.15
CA LEU A 334 13.53 -10.66 -1.12
C LEU A 334 13.18 -11.67 -0.04
N ASP A 335 14.02 -12.67 0.14
CA ASP A 335 13.91 -13.56 1.30
C ASP A 335 14.40 -12.84 2.55
N VAL A 336 13.47 -12.42 3.38
CA VAL A 336 13.76 -11.72 4.64
C VAL A 336 14.35 -12.66 5.69
N GLY A 337 14.20 -13.98 5.53
CA GLY A 337 14.80 -15.00 6.39
C GLY A 337 16.32 -15.06 6.26
N GLU A 338 16.84 -14.80 5.05
CA GLU A 338 18.28 -14.83 4.76
C GLU A 338 19.03 -13.53 5.12
N LEU A 339 18.32 -12.47 5.53
CA LEU A 339 18.93 -11.20 5.93
C LEU A 339 19.79 -11.39 7.20
N LYS A 340 21.03 -10.89 7.15
CA LYS A 340 22.03 -11.00 8.23
C LYS A 340 22.01 -9.78 9.16
#